data_d8ef99a08fd91e0c91fecf4fca901e99
#
_entry.id   d8ef99a08fd91e0c91fecf4fca901e99
#
_cell.length_a   1.000
_cell.length_b   1.000
_cell.length_c   1.000
_cell.angle_alpha   90.00
_cell.angle_beta   90.00
_cell.angle_gamma   90.00
#
_symmetry.space_group_name_H-M   'P 1'
#
loop_
_entity.id
_entity.type
_entity.pdbx_description
1 polymer ?
#
loop_
_entity_poly.entity_id
_entity_poly.type
_entity_poly.pdbx_seq_one_letter_code
_entity_poly.pdbx_strand_id
1 'polypeptide(L)'
;MKTKKHNKARALGFFSMLLALLGVGCEKIEEIGIVEVMYGSPSAHFSVKGKVTDESGNPIQNIQVNLYGVTSFQGQDYAVPKNHQPVKTDTKGTYLVEMNDIPYTTIQVNAKDIDGAANGGEFASDSLRNSSFTFIKDKNDKSAWFVGNADIQMPDIKLKKQ
;
A
#
# COMPACT_ATOMS: atom_id res chain seq x y z
N MET A 1 41.64 66.26 -9.05
CA MET A 1 41.29 64.83 -8.72
C MET A 1 40.54 64.21 -9.89
N LYS A 2 41.25 63.50 -10.73
CA LYS A 2 40.64 62.81 -11.91
C LYS A 2 41.21 61.40 -11.99
N THR A 3 40.30 60.45 -12.36
CA THR A 3 40.57 59.16 -12.99
C THR A 3 40.95 57.98 -12.09
N LYS A 4 39.93 57.24 -11.72
CA LYS A 4 40.03 55.78 -11.44
C LYS A 4 38.79 54.95 -11.89
N LYS A 5 38.15 55.34 -13.01
CA LYS A 5 36.91 54.68 -13.48
C LYS A 5 37.07 53.77 -14.72
N HIS A 6 38.24 53.80 -15.38
CA HIS A 6 38.44 53.07 -16.65
C HIS A 6 38.99 51.63 -16.52
N ASN A 7 39.58 51.26 -15.38
CA ASN A 7 40.23 49.95 -15.26
C ASN A 7 39.29 48.80 -14.89
N LYS A 8 38.11 49.08 -14.28
CA LYS A 8 37.16 48.04 -13.93
C LYS A 8 36.42 47.48 -15.13
N ALA A 9 36.08 48.29 -16.13
CA ALA A 9 35.37 47.83 -17.33
C ALA A 9 36.25 46.96 -18.24
N ARG A 10 37.56 47.24 -18.30
CA ARG A 10 38.50 46.43 -19.08
C ARG A 10 38.74 45.05 -18.44
N ALA A 11 38.77 44.95 -17.10
CA ALA A 11 38.95 43.69 -16.40
C ALA A 11 37.74 42.76 -16.55
N LEU A 12 36.48 43.30 -16.57
CA LEU A 12 35.29 42.51 -16.82
C LEU A 12 35.27 41.92 -18.23
N GLY A 13 35.70 42.69 -19.25
CA GLY A 13 35.76 42.22 -20.63
C GLY A 13 36.74 41.05 -20.83
N PHE A 14 37.91 41.11 -20.17
CA PHE A 14 38.91 40.04 -20.23
C PHE A 14 38.41 38.73 -19.54
N PHE A 15 37.67 38.84 -18.45
CA PHE A 15 37.14 37.69 -17.74
C PHE A 15 36.06 36.98 -18.55
N SER A 16 35.22 37.73 -19.26
CA SER A 16 34.19 37.20 -20.14
C SER A 16 34.78 36.47 -21.36
N MET A 17 35.90 36.99 -21.90
CA MET A 17 36.58 36.36 -23.04
C MET A 17 37.35 35.11 -22.63
N LEU A 18 37.89 35.06 -21.40
CA LEU A 18 38.55 33.88 -20.88
C LEU A 18 37.58 32.71 -20.61
N LEU A 19 36.37 33.00 -20.14
CA LEU A 19 35.31 32.00 -19.97
C LEU A 19 34.84 31.39 -21.31
N ALA A 20 34.83 32.19 -22.39
CA ALA A 20 34.48 31.67 -23.71
C ALA A 20 35.60 30.77 -24.29
N LEU A 21 36.86 30.99 -23.92
CA LEU A 21 38.00 30.15 -24.33
C LEU A 21 38.09 28.83 -23.55
N LEU A 22 37.46 28.73 -22.39
CA LEU A 22 37.44 27.52 -21.58
C LEU A 22 36.35 26.54 -22.02
N GLY A 23 35.64 26.83 -23.14
CA GLY A 23 34.64 25.88 -23.72
C GLY A 23 33.41 25.62 -22.82
N VAL A 24 33.17 26.53 -21.84
CA VAL A 24 31.89 26.49 -21.10
C VAL A 24 30.82 27.19 -21.98
N GLY A 25 30.71 26.77 -23.25
CA GLY A 25 29.50 26.96 -24.03
C GLY A 25 28.51 25.97 -23.52
N CYS A 26 27.29 26.40 -23.28
CA CYS A 26 26.16 25.45 -23.18
C CYS A 26 26.18 24.64 -24.47
N GLU A 27 26.81 23.46 -24.46
CA GLU A 27 26.44 22.43 -25.39
C GLU A 27 24.96 22.23 -25.19
N LYS A 28 24.19 22.32 -26.29
CA LYS A 28 22.85 21.76 -26.30
C LYS A 28 22.95 20.41 -25.63
N ILE A 29 22.33 20.27 -24.48
CA ILE A 29 21.99 18.98 -23.93
C ILE A 29 21.03 18.44 -24.99
N GLU A 30 21.58 17.72 -25.99
CA GLU A 30 20.76 16.83 -26.83
C GLU A 30 19.97 16.00 -25.83
N GLU A 31 18.66 15.97 -25.99
CA GLU A 31 17.70 15.25 -25.19
C GLU A 31 18.29 13.92 -24.71
N ILE A 32 19.01 13.98 -23.61
CA ILE A 32 19.08 12.84 -22.71
C ILE A 32 17.63 12.68 -22.35
N GLY A 33 16.97 11.69 -23.00
CA GLY A 33 15.57 11.41 -22.74
C GLY A 33 15.43 11.46 -21.23
N ILE A 34 14.69 12.44 -20.75
CA ILE A 34 14.35 12.53 -19.34
C ILE A 34 13.63 11.22 -19.11
N VAL A 35 14.34 10.23 -18.56
CA VAL A 35 13.71 9.05 -18.01
C VAL A 35 12.88 9.64 -16.89
N GLU A 36 11.63 9.88 -17.19
CA GLU A 36 10.63 10.27 -16.23
C GLU A 36 10.63 9.15 -15.20
N VAL A 37 11.42 9.34 -14.13
CA VAL A 37 11.47 8.40 -13.03
C VAL A 37 10.11 8.54 -12.36
N MET A 38 9.17 7.74 -12.84
CA MET A 38 7.85 7.64 -12.25
C MET A 38 8.02 7.02 -10.86
N TYR A 39 8.13 7.89 -9.85
CA TYR A 39 8.06 7.49 -8.45
C TYR A 39 6.61 7.14 -8.13
N GLY A 40 6.21 5.91 -8.37
CA GLY A 40 4.93 5.34 -7.96
C GLY A 40 5.16 4.21 -6.97
N SER A 41 4.24 4.04 -6.03
CA SER A 41 4.22 2.84 -5.18
C SER A 41 3.42 1.75 -5.86
N PRO A 42 3.90 0.50 -5.89
CA PRO A 42 3.09 -0.62 -6.36
C PRO A 42 1.76 -0.68 -5.61
N SER A 43 0.69 -0.97 -6.31
CA SER A 43 -0.65 -1.12 -5.76
C SER A 43 -1.28 -2.45 -6.18
N ALA A 44 -2.15 -2.96 -5.35
CA ALA A 44 -2.94 -4.15 -5.61
C ALA A 44 -4.35 -3.98 -5.03
N HIS A 45 -5.31 -4.71 -5.62
CA HIS A 45 -6.65 -4.81 -5.09
C HIS A 45 -6.81 -6.16 -4.39
N PHE A 46 -7.39 -6.16 -3.20
CA PHE A 46 -7.70 -7.35 -2.42
C PHE A 46 -9.20 -7.45 -2.21
N SER A 47 -9.77 -8.61 -2.55
CA SER A 47 -11.14 -9.00 -2.25
C SER A 47 -11.08 -10.23 -1.34
N VAL A 48 -11.38 -10.04 -0.05
CA VAL A 48 -11.20 -11.05 1.00
C VAL A 48 -12.53 -11.44 1.56
N LYS A 49 -12.90 -12.70 1.41
CA LYS A 49 -14.18 -13.26 1.88
C LYS A 49 -13.96 -14.46 2.78
N GLY A 50 -14.88 -14.66 3.71
CA GLY A 50 -14.83 -15.77 4.63
C GLY A 50 -16.10 -15.88 5.48
N LYS A 51 -16.02 -16.72 6.49
CA LYS A 51 -17.11 -16.99 7.41
C LYS A 51 -16.62 -17.02 8.85
N VAL A 52 -17.45 -16.55 9.77
CA VAL A 52 -17.22 -16.63 11.21
C VAL A 52 -18.29 -17.53 11.81
N THR A 53 -17.85 -18.52 12.59
CA THR A 53 -18.72 -19.49 13.27
C THR A 53 -18.33 -19.63 14.73
N ASP A 54 -19.20 -20.25 15.51
CA ASP A 54 -18.83 -20.78 16.82
C ASP A 54 -18.05 -22.11 16.67
N GLU A 55 -17.64 -22.71 17.78
CA GLU A 55 -16.91 -23.98 17.80
C GLU A 55 -17.75 -25.15 17.27
N SER A 56 -19.08 -25.04 17.31
CA SER A 56 -20.04 -26.04 16.77
C SER A 56 -20.31 -25.86 15.27
N GLY A 57 -19.80 -24.79 14.65
CA GLY A 57 -19.99 -24.45 13.24
C GLY A 57 -21.25 -23.63 12.95
N ASN A 58 -21.96 -23.14 13.97
CA ASN A 58 -23.07 -22.22 13.78
C ASN A 58 -22.56 -20.84 13.37
N PRO A 59 -23.19 -20.17 12.39
CA PRO A 59 -22.77 -18.83 11.97
C PRO A 59 -23.01 -17.79 13.06
N ILE A 60 -22.07 -16.84 13.19
CA ILE A 60 -22.22 -15.74 14.13
C ILE A 60 -22.37 -14.43 13.34
N GLN A 61 -23.50 -13.76 13.56
CA GLN A 61 -23.82 -12.47 12.98
C GLN A 61 -23.17 -11.34 13.77
N ASN A 62 -22.95 -10.17 13.11
CA ASN A 62 -22.52 -8.90 13.72
C ASN A 62 -21.09 -8.91 14.31
N ILE A 63 -20.28 -9.90 13.95
CA ILE A 63 -18.85 -9.92 14.28
C ILE A 63 -18.15 -8.86 13.42
N GLN A 64 -17.43 -7.97 14.06
CA GLN A 64 -16.60 -6.99 13.37
C GLN A 64 -15.36 -7.66 12.79
N VAL A 65 -15.14 -7.47 11.48
CA VAL A 65 -14.01 -8.03 10.74
C VAL A 65 -13.13 -6.90 10.23
N ASN A 66 -11.84 -6.97 10.58
CA ASN A 66 -10.80 -6.06 10.14
C ASN A 66 -9.77 -6.81 9.30
N LEU A 67 -9.28 -6.17 8.23
CA LEU A 67 -8.23 -6.69 7.36
C LEU A 67 -6.91 -5.95 7.61
N TYR A 68 -5.81 -6.69 7.66
CA TYR A 68 -4.45 -6.19 7.83
C TYR A 68 -3.54 -6.76 6.74
N GLY A 69 -2.67 -5.92 6.18
CA GLY A 69 -1.51 -6.41 5.45
C GLY A 69 -0.44 -6.85 6.44
N VAL A 70 0.26 -7.95 6.16
CA VAL A 70 1.39 -8.39 6.98
C VAL A 70 2.69 -8.09 6.28
N THR A 71 3.60 -7.42 6.96
CA THR A 71 4.96 -7.15 6.50
C THR A 71 5.96 -7.73 7.46
N SER A 72 7.08 -8.26 6.94
CA SER A 72 8.15 -8.81 7.75
C SER A 72 9.33 -7.84 7.77
N PHE A 73 9.83 -7.53 8.96
CA PHE A 73 11.03 -6.73 9.16
C PHE A 73 11.93 -7.42 10.17
N GLN A 74 13.20 -7.65 9.83
CA GLN A 74 14.19 -8.34 10.65
C GLN A 74 13.71 -9.72 11.17
N GLY A 75 12.95 -10.45 10.36
CA GLY A 75 12.42 -11.77 10.72
C GLY A 75 11.20 -11.76 11.64
N GLN A 76 10.66 -10.58 11.95
CA GLN A 76 9.44 -10.42 12.73
C GLN A 76 8.30 -9.90 11.84
N ASP A 77 7.12 -10.50 11.98
CA ASP A 77 5.92 -10.12 11.25
C ASP A 77 5.11 -9.06 11.98
N TYR A 78 4.73 -8.03 11.23
CA TYR A 78 3.90 -6.94 11.72
C TYR A 78 2.61 -6.87 10.91
N ALA A 79 1.47 -6.95 11.58
CA ALA A 79 0.17 -6.66 10.99
C ALA A 79 -0.02 -5.14 10.92
N VAL A 80 -0.13 -4.60 9.72
CA VAL A 80 -0.30 -3.16 9.50
C VAL A 80 -1.79 -2.86 9.39
N PRO A 81 -2.37 -2.08 10.33
CA PRO A 81 -3.77 -1.66 10.26
C PRO A 81 -4.03 -0.86 8.99
N LYS A 82 -5.17 -1.07 8.36
CA LYS A 82 -5.58 -0.38 7.16
C LYS A 82 -6.71 0.61 7.45
N ASN A 83 -6.69 1.72 6.73
CA ASN A 83 -7.70 2.78 6.84
C ASN A 83 -8.99 2.44 6.07
N HIS A 84 -9.42 1.18 6.10
CA HIS A 84 -10.73 0.80 5.59
C HIS A 84 -11.72 0.68 6.75
N GLN A 85 -12.99 0.89 6.43
CA GLN A 85 -14.05 0.68 7.43
C GLN A 85 -14.17 -0.82 7.75
N PRO A 86 -14.22 -1.19 9.03
CA PRO A 86 -14.51 -2.56 9.42
C PRO A 86 -15.85 -3.01 8.84
N VAL A 87 -15.93 -4.24 8.36
CA VAL A 87 -17.19 -4.85 7.96
C VAL A 87 -17.75 -5.70 9.09
N LYS A 88 -19.03 -6.07 9.00
CA LYS A 88 -19.67 -6.97 9.94
C LYS A 88 -20.16 -8.20 9.23
N THR A 89 -20.12 -9.33 9.92
CA THR A 89 -20.72 -10.57 9.40
C THR A 89 -22.24 -10.44 9.29
N ASP A 90 -22.79 -11.04 8.23
CA ASP A 90 -24.23 -11.14 8.00
C ASP A 90 -24.88 -12.27 8.83
N THR A 91 -26.17 -12.51 8.61
CA THR A 91 -26.93 -13.59 9.30
C THR A 91 -26.42 -15.00 9.01
N LYS A 92 -25.61 -15.17 7.96
CA LYS A 92 -24.95 -16.45 7.61
C LYS A 92 -23.52 -16.51 8.14
N GLY A 93 -23.09 -15.50 8.92
CA GLY A 93 -21.74 -15.38 9.41
C GLY A 93 -20.72 -14.99 8.33
N THR A 94 -21.15 -14.62 7.12
CA THR A 94 -20.25 -14.32 6.01
C THR A 94 -19.81 -12.86 6.01
N TYR A 95 -18.62 -12.60 5.48
CA TYR A 95 -18.07 -11.26 5.28
C TYR A 95 -17.36 -11.14 3.94
N LEU A 96 -17.29 -9.91 3.43
CA LEU A 96 -16.48 -9.49 2.30
C LEU A 96 -15.80 -8.17 2.66
N VAL A 97 -14.46 -8.12 2.58
CA VAL A 97 -13.66 -6.91 2.77
C VAL A 97 -12.89 -6.64 1.49
N GLU A 98 -13.01 -5.43 0.96
CA GLU A 98 -12.24 -4.98 -0.19
C GLU A 98 -11.25 -3.90 0.23
N MET A 99 -10.04 -3.94 -0.34
CA MET A 99 -8.94 -3.04 -0.01
C MET A 99 -8.05 -2.78 -1.22
N ASN A 100 -7.69 -1.52 -1.43
CA ASN A 100 -6.61 -1.15 -2.35
C ASN A 100 -5.40 -0.70 -1.53
N ASP A 101 -4.26 -1.36 -1.74
CA ASP A 101 -3.04 -1.06 -0.98
C ASP A 101 -1.80 -1.55 -1.73
N ILE A 102 -0.63 -1.47 -1.09
CA ILE A 102 0.59 -2.11 -1.59
C ILE A 102 0.40 -3.64 -1.66
N PRO A 103 1.11 -4.34 -2.56
CA PRO A 103 0.96 -5.80 -2.70
C PRO A 103 1.59 -6.54 -1.52
N TYR A 104 0.78 -6.92 -0.54
CA TYR A 104 1.18 -7.81 0.55
C TYR A 104 1.23 -9.26 0.07
N THR A 105 2.18 -10.03 0.59
CA THR A 105 2.28 -11.48 0.37
C THR A 105 1.51 -12.28 1.41
N THR A 106 1.13 -11.64 2.49
CA THR A 106 0.34 -12.23 3.58
C THR A 106 -0.67 -11.21 4.05
N ILE A 107 -1.89 -11.66 4.28
CA ILE A 107 -2.96 -10.89 4.92
C ILE A 107 -3.35 -11.53 6.25
N GLN A 108 -3.88 -10.71 7.15
CA GLN A 108 -4.47 -11.16 8.41
C GLN A 108 -5.87 -10.60 8.55
N VAL A 109 -6.83 -11.45 8.86
CA VAL A 109 -8.19 -11.09 9.22
C VAL A 109 -8.34 -11.22 10.73
N ASN A 110 -8.87 -10.20 11.37
CA ASN A 110 -9.21 -10.21 12.80
C ASN A 110 -10.73 -10.14 12.93
N ALA A 111 -11.32 -11.08 13.67
CA ALA A 111 -12.73 -11.14 14.00
C ALA A 111 -12.93 -10.77 15.47
N LYS A 112 -13.77 -9.78 15.75
CA LYS A 112 -14.04 -9.27 17.08
C LYS A 112 -15.55 -9.16 17.32
N ASP A 113 -16.01 -9.76 18.39
CA ASP A 113 -17.37 -9.53 18.89
C ASP A 113 -17.49 -8.09 19.41
N ILE A 114 -18.55 -7.42 19.00
CA ILE A 114 -18.81 -6.00 19.36
C ILE A 114 -20.20 -5.78 19.98
N ASP A 115 -21.00 -6.82 20.11
CA ASP A 115 -22.35 -6.71 20.65
C ASP A 115 -22.58 -7.57 21.92
N GLY A 116 -21.50 -8.22 22.39
CA GLY A 116 -21.47 -8.96 23.64
C GLY A 116 -22.46 -10.13 23.67
N ALA A 117 -23.36 -10.16 24.64
CA ALA A 117 -24.29 -11.28 24.81
C ALA A 117 -25.36 -11.44 23.70
N ALA A 118 -25.46 -10.50 22.75
CA ALA A 118 -26.34 -10.62 21.60
C ALA A 118 -25.84 -11.67 20.59
N ASN A 119 -26.71 -12.06 19.66
CA ASN A 119 -26.37 -12.96 18.54
C ASN A 119 -25.67 -14.29 18.93
N GLY A 120 -26.08 -14.89 20.02
CA GLY A 120 -25.63 -16.23 20.42
C GLY A 120 -24.71 -16.27 21.63
N GLY A 121 -24.33 -15.13 22.18
CA GLY A 121 -23.48 -14.96 23.36
C GLY A 121 -22.21 -14.20 23.09
N GLU A 122 -21.41 -13.95 24.12
CA GLU A 122 -20.15 -13.24 24.03
C GLU A 122 -19.04 -14.20 23.52
N PHE A 123 -18.24 -13.70 22.54
CA PHE A 123 -17.19 -14.48 21.91
C PHE A 123 -15.81 -13.83 22.05
N ALA A 124 -14.80 -14.64 22.29
CA ALA A 124 -13.41 -14.19 22.28
C ALA A 124 -12.97 -13.80 20.85
N SER A 125 -12.22 -12.70 20.74
CA SER A 125 -11.64 -12.30 19.45
C SER A 125 -10.61 -13.31 18.98
N ASP A 126 -10.53 -13.53 17.66
CA ASP A 126 -9.52 -14.38 17.04
C ASP A 126 -9.03 -13.77 15.72
N SER A 127 -7.90 -14.25 15.23
CA SER A 127 -7.31 -13.80 13.97
C SER A 127 -6.74 -14.95 13.16
N LEU A 128 -6.84 -14.83 11.83
CA LEU A 128 -6.35 -15.82 10.89
C LEU A 128 -5.51 -15.17 9.81
N ARG A 129 -4.38 -15.79 9.45
CA ARG A 129 -3.50 -15.34 8.36
C ARG A 129 -3.66 -16.25 7.14
N ASN A 130 -3.46 -15.63 5.95
CA ASN A 130 -3.39 -16.35 4.69
C ASN A 130 -2.27 -15.76 3.82
N SER A 131 -1.44 -16.62 3.27
CA SER A 131 -0.39 -16.31 2.30
C SER A 131 -0.51 -17.10 1.00
N SER A 132 -1.59 -17.90 0.87
CA SER A 132 -1.82 -18.77 -0.28
C SER A 132 -2.73 -18.11 -1.30
N PHE A 133 -2.28 -17.00 -1.89
CA PHE A 133 -2.99 -16.30 -2.96
C PHE A 133 -1.99 -15.72 -3.97
N THR A 134 -2.49 -15.35 -5.15
CA THR A 134 -1.71 -14.74 -6.22
C THR A 134 -2.45 -13.52 -6.76
N PHE A 135 -1.70 -12.58 -7.34
CA PHE A 135 -2.27 -11.44 -8.04
C PHE A 135 -2.52 -11.79 -9.50
N ILE A 136 -3.73 -11.50 -9.96
CA ILE A 136 -4.13 -11.65 -11.36
C ILE A 136 -4.33 -10.26 -11.94
N LYS A 137 -3.53 -9.93 -12.97
CA LYS A 137 -3.63 -8.66 -13.69
C LYS A 137 -4.30 -8.90 -15.04
N ASP A 138 -5.25 -8.00 -15.41
CA ASP A 138 -5.82 -8.02 -16.75
C ASP A 138 -4.74 -7.76 -17.80
N LYS A 139 -4.75 -8.51 -18.89
CA LYS A 139 -3.78 -8.39 -19.99
C LYS A 139 -3.83 -7.02 -20.69
N ASN A 140 -4.97 -6.34 -20.60
CA ASN A 140 -5.16 -5.00 -21.17
C ASN A 140 -4.77 -3.88 -20.21
N ASP A 141 -4.55 -4.18 -18.92
CA ASP A 141 -4.09 -3.19 -17.95
C ASP A 141 -2.59 -2.91 -18.15
N LYS A 142 -2.30 -1.70 -18.68
CA LYS A 142 -0.94 -1.22 -18.95
C LYS A 142 -0.33 -0.45 -17.79
N SER A 143 -1.01 -0.34 -16.64
CA SER A 143 -0.46 0.35 -15.47
C SER A 143 0.83 -0.34 -15.00
N ALA A 144 1.94 0.40 -14.95
CA ALA A 144 3.22 -0.13 -14.48
C ALA A 144 3.22 -0.44 -12.97
N TRP A 145 2.35 0.22 -12.21
CA TRP A 145 2.33 0.17 -10.76
C TRP A 145 1.23 -0.72 -10.17
N PHE A 146 0.22 -1.07 -10.95
CA PHE A 146 -0.81 -1.99 -10.50
C PHE A 146 -0.36 -3.44 -10.71
N VAL A 147 -0.22 -4.18 -9.62
CA VAL A 147 0.24 -5.58 -9.62
C VAL A 147 -0.89 -6.54 -10.02
N GLY A 148 -2.13 -6.23 -9.65
CA GLY A 148 -3.31 -7.02 -9.99
C GLY A 148 -4.31 -7.13 -8.86
N ASN A 149 -5.30 -8.01 -9.06
CA ASN A 149 -6.35 -8.33 -8.10
C ASN A 149 -6.02 -9.65 -7.39
N ALA A 150 -6.26 -9.72 -6.09
CA ALA A 150 -6.18 -10.93 -5.29
C ALA A 150 -7.57 -11.25 -4.72
N ASP A 151 -8.21 -12.28 -5.25
CA ASP A 151 -9.46 -12.84 -4.70
C ASP A 151 -9.11 -13.94 -3.69
N ILE A 152 -9.38 -13.68 -2.41
CA ILE A 152 -8.89 -14.50 -1.31
C ILE A 152 -10.08 -15.11 -0.56
N GLN A 153 -10.15 -16.43 -0.56
CA GLN A 153 -11.06 -17.18 0.30
C GLN A 153 -10.31 -17.53 1.59
N MET A 154 -10.79 -16.98 2.71
CA MET A 154 -10.28 -17.34 4.03
C MET A 154 -10.91 -18.65 4.51
N PRO A 155 -10.19 -19.48 5.27
CA PRO A 155 -10.81 -20.51 6.08
C PRO A 155 -11.80 -19.92 7.09
N ASP A 156 -12.73 -20.75 7.59
CA ASP A 156 -13.68 -20.31 8.61
C ASP A 156 -12.96 -19.93 9.91
N ILE A 157 -13.28 -18.76 10.45
CA ILE A 157 -12.80 -18.32 11.76
C ILE A 157 -13.76 -18.85 12.82
N LYS A 158 -13.27 -19.67 13.74
CA LYS A 158 -14.06 -20.27 14.82
C LYS A 158 -13.82 -19.52 16.11
N LEU A 159 -14.81 -18.76 16.56
CA LEU A 159 -14.74 -18.02 17.82
C LEU A 159 -15.18 -18.90 19.00
N LYS A 160 -14.46 -18.78 20.10
CA LYS A 160 -14.80 -19.42 21.36
C LYS A 160 -15.76 -18.57 22.14
N LYS A 161 -16.82 -19.18 22.66
CA LYS A 161 -17.74 -18.54 23.60
C LYS A 161 -17.01 -18.28 24.93
N GLN A 162 -17.22 -17.09 25.50
CA GLN A 162 -16.70 -16.69 26.82
C GLN A 162 -17.65 -17.09 27.95
#